data_c6e7ce3b2e8850734337a2c976676ec0
#
_entry.id   c6e7ce3b2e8850734337a2c976676ec0
#
_cell.length_a   1.000
_cell.length_b   1.000
_cell.length_c   1.000
_cell.angle_alpha   90.00
_cell.angle_beta   90.00
_cell.angle_gamma   90.00
#
_symmetry.space_group_name_H-M   'P 1'
#
loop_
_entity.id
_entity.type
_entity.pdbx_description
1 polymer ?
#
loop_
_entity_poly.entity_id
_entity_poly.type
_entity_poly.pdbx_seq_one_letter_code
_entity_poly.pdbx_strand_id
1 'polypeptide(L)'
;MAKECFTVHDKVFSSRPSITASKFLGYGFAMFGFTPYGSYWREMRKIAIIELLSSHRIDMLKYIRTSEVKTAIKELYKSWVSKGSGETGILVDMKQWFGDLTHNIALRMVGGRRCFGPNADCEEAEARRCQKVMRDFAYLFGVFVLSDAIPFLGWLDFQGYEKAMKRTAKELDILVGGWLEEHKQKRLLGGGVIEEQDFMDVMLSILEDAKISGFDADTINKATCLVSTQIKLHVLVPTK
;
A
#
# COMPACT_ATOMS: atom_id res chain seq x y z
N MET A 1 -12.33 -4.26 31.61
CA MET A 1 -12.04 -3.05 30.79
C MET A 1 -11.91 -3.37 29.31
N ALA A 2 -10.87 -4.08 28.78
CA ALA A 2 -10.75 -4.34 27.33
C ALA A 2 -11.97 -5.06 26.73
N LYS A 3 -12.51 -6.10 27.38
CA LYS A 3 -13.72 -6.80 26.94
C LYS A 3 -14.92 -5.86 26.81
N GLU A 4 -15.14 -4.96 27.76
CA GLU A 4 -16.24 -3.99 27.72
C GLU A 4 -16.09 -3.00 26.57
N CYS A 5 -14.87 -2.47 26.35
CA CYS A 5 -14.58 -1.56 25.23
C CYS A 5 -14.84 -2.20 23.87
N PHE A 6 -14.47 -3.50 23.69
CA PHE A 6 -14.57 -4.17 22.40
C PHE A 6 -15.87 -4.97 22.19
N THR A 7 -16.76 -5.03 23.17
CA THR A 7 -18.05 -5.74 23.04
C THR A 7 -19.25 -4.83 23.33
N VAL A 8 -19.40 -4.35 24.58
CA VAL A 8 -20.58 -3.56 25.02
C VAL A 8 -20.53 -2.14 24.44
N HIS A 9 -19.35 -1.54 24.42
CA HIS A 9 -19.15 -0.15 24.00
C HIS A 9 -18.36 -0.03 22.70
N ASP A 10 -18.33 -1.07 21.86
CA ASP A 10 -17.56 -1.12 20.61
C ASP A 10 -17.85 0.06 19.68
N LYS A 11 -19.10 0.49 19.56
CA LYS A 11 -19.51 1.63 18.74
C LYS A 11 -18.91 2.96 19.19
N VAL A 12 -18.78 3.16 20.51
CA VAL A 12 -18.20 4.39 21.07
C VAL A 12 -16.71 4.44 20.81
N PHE A 13 -16.03 3.29 20.92
CA PHE A 13 -14.57 3.18 20.73
C PHE A 13 -14.15 2.84 19.30
N SER A 14 -15.08 2.60 18.37
CA SER A 14 -14.77 2.20 17.01
C SER A 14 -14.28 3.34 16.11
N SER A 15 -14.56 4.58 16.46
CA SER A 15 -14.16 5.72 15.64
C SER A 15 -12.66 5.94 15.67
N ARG A 16 -12.09 6.30 14.53
CA ARG A 16 -10.68 6.65 14.42
C ARG A 16 -10.47 8.13 14.73
N PRO A 17 -9.34 8.51 15.36
CA PRO A 17 -9.05 9.92 15.58
C PRO A 17 -8.85 10.63 14.23
N SER A 18 -9.32 11.87 14.16
CA SER A 18 -9.10 12.73 13.00
C SER A 18 -7.71 13.34 13.09
N ILE A 19 -6.69 12.64 12.55
CA ILE A 19 -5.31 13.12 12.54
C ILE A 19 -4.97 13.76 11.20
N THR A 20 -4.03 14.69 11.23
CA THR A 20 -3.52 15.43 10.07
C THR A 20 -3.02 14.48 8.96
N ALA A 21 -2.33 13.41 9.32
CA ALA A 21 -1.90 12.38 8.39
C ALA A 21 -3.06 11.73 7.63
N SER A 22 -4.16 11.36 8.32
CA SER A 22 -5.34 10.77 7.67
C SER A 22 -6.03 11.74 6.71
N LYS A 23 -5.97 13.04 7.00
CA LYS A 23 -6.52 14.07 6.12
C LYS A 23 -5.72 14.20 4.84
N PHE A 24 -4.39 14.30 4.90
CA PHE A 24 -3.56 14.58 3.72
C PHE A 24 -3.10 13.31 3.02
N LEU A 25 -2.58 12.33 3.75
CA LEU A 25 -2.04 11.09 3.17
C LEU A 25 -3.12 10.02 2.97
N GLY A 26 -4.22 10.11 3.70
CA GLY A 26 -5.34 9.17 3.66
C GLY A 26 -6.45 9.56 2.69
N TYR A 27 -6.19 10.41 1.70
CA TYR A 27 -7.17 10.89 0.71
C TYR A 27 -8.45 11.48 1.37
N GLY A 28 -8.26 12.40 2.31
CA GLY A 28 -9.40 13.01 3.00
C GLY A 28 -10.24 11.98 3.79
N PHE A 29 -9.60 11.02 4.44
CA PHE A 29 -10.20 9.89 5.16
C PHE A 29 -10.81 8.78 4.30
N ALA A 30 -10.57 8.74 2.98
CA ALA A 30 -11.01 7.64 2.12
C ALA A 30 -10.28 6.31 2.43
N MET A 31 -9.09 6.38 3.02
CA MET A 31 -8.32 5.21 3.44
C MET A 31 -9.02 4.53 4.63
N PHE A 32 -9.74 3.42 4.38
CA PHE A 32 -10.70 2.82 5.33
C PHE A 32 -10.11 2.43 6.69
N GLY A 33 -8.80 2.18 6.78
CA GLY A 33 -8.11 1.93 8.06
C GLY A 33 -8.14 3.12 9.02
N PHE A 34 -8.32 4.33 8.49
CA PHE A 34 -8.32 5.60 9.24
C PHE A 34 -9.63 6.37 9.10
N THR A 35 -10.59 5.84 8.37
CA THR A 35 -11.92 6.42 8.22
C THR A 35 -12.68 6.35 9.54
N PRO A 36 -13.40 7.41 9.93
CA PRO A 36 -14.35 7.37 11.04
C PRO A 36 -15.41 6.29 10.86
N TYR A 37 -15.89 5.73 11.97
CA TYR A 37 -16.96 4.73 11.92
C TYR A 37 -18.23 5.29 11.28
N GLY A 38 -18.73 4.63 10.22
CA GLY A 38 -19.90 5.07 9.46
C GLY A 38 -20.30 4.08 8.38
N SER A 39 -21.22 4.48 7.48
CA SER A 39 -21.67 3.67 6.34
C SER A 39 -20.51 3.30 5.43
N TYR A 40 -19.74 4.30 4.99
CA TYR A 40 -18.57 4.11 4.17
C TYR A 40 -17.56 3.11 4.75
N TRP A 41 -17.21 3.26 6.04
CA TRP A 41 -16.30 2.33 6.70
C TRP A 41 -16.82 0.88 6.69
N ARG A 42 -18.14 0.69 6.93
CA ARG A 42 -18.73 -0.66 6.92
C ARG A 42 -18.71 -1.29 5.55
N GLU A 43 -19.01 -0.53 4.50
CA GLU A 43 -18.95 -0.99 3.12
C GLU A 43 -17.53 -1.36 2.72
N MET A 44 -16.56 -0.48 2.97
CA MET A 44 -15.15 -0.73 2.68
C MET A 44 -14.58 -1.91 3.46
N ARG A 45 -14.96 -2.08 4.74
CA ARG A 45 -14.58 -3.24 5.53
C ARG A 45 -15.13 -4.54 4.94
N LYS A 46 -16.38 -4.53 4.49
CA LYS A 46 -17.00 -5.70 3.85
C LYS A 46 -16.23 -6.09 2.57
N ILE A 47 -15.95 -5.12 1.71
CA ILE A 47 -15.16 -5.33 0.49
C ILE A 47 -13.77 -5.86 0.85
N ALA A 48 -13.07 -5.25 1.79
CA ALA A 48 -11.75 -5.67 2.19
C ALA A 48 -11.72 -7.12 2.69
N ILE A 49 -12.68 -7.54 3.50
CA ILE A 49 -12.73 -8.90 4.06
C ILE A 49 -13.09 -9.93 2.98
N ILE A 50 -14.06 -9.63 2.13
CA ILE A 50 -14.59 -10.62 1.17
C ILE A 50 -13.70 -10.68 -0.08
N GLU A 51 -13.33 -9.54 -0.62
CA GLU A 51 -12.71 -9.45 -1.95
C GLU A 51 -11.18 -9.36 -1.91
N LEU A 52 -10.60 -8.79 -0.86
CA LEU A 52 -9.16 -8.57 -0.80
C LEU A 52 -8.43 -9.53 0.15
N LEU A 53 -9.04 -9.87 1.30
CA LEU A 53 -8.40 -10.61 2.39
C LEU A 53 -9.02 -12.00 2.62
N SER A 54 -9.95 -12.46 1.78
CA SER A 54 -10.48 -13.81 1.88
C SER A 54 -9.40 -14.85 1.63
N SER A 55 -9.50 -16.01 2.28
CA SER A 55 -8.55 -17.13 2.08
C SER A 55 -8.43 -17.51 0.61
N HIS A 56 -9.56 -17.55 -0.11
CA HIS A 56 -9.58 -17.82 -1.55
C HIS A 56 -8.73 -16.80 -2.33
N ARG A 57 -8.88 -15.49 -2.09
CA ARG A 57 -8.11 -14.46 -2.78
C ARG A 57 -6.63 -14.52 -2.42
N ILE A 58 -6.30 -14.79 -1.16
CA ILE A 58 -4.91 -14.96 -0.69
C ILE A 58 -4.25 -16.16 -1.38
N ASP A 59 -5.00 -17.25 -1.57
CA ASP A 59 -4.50 -18.43 -2.28
C ASP A 59 -4.32 -18.17 -3.77
N MET A 60 -5.24 -17.47 -4.42
CA MET A 60 -5.08 -17.04 -5.81
C MET A 60 -3.80 -16.23 -6.04
N LEU A 61 -3.43 -15.36 -5.10
CA LEU A 61 -2.21 -14.54 -5.16
C LEU A 61 -0.94 -15.28 -4.67
N LYS A 62 -1.03 -16.57 -4.32
CA LYS A 62 0.11 -17.37 -3.85
C LYS A 62 1.23 -17.46 -4.89
N TYR A 63 0.86 -17.54 -6.17
CA TYR A 63 1.84 -17.63 -7.26
C TYR A 63 2.76 -16.40 -7.30
N ILE A 64 2.26 -15.19 -7.03
CA ILE A 64 3.08 -13.96 -6.96
C ILE A 64 4.17 -14.12 -5.91
N ARG A 65 3.80 -14.53 -4.68
CA ARG A 65 4.76 -14.73 -3.59
C ARG A 65 5.81 -15.77 -3.97
N THR A 66 5.38 -16.90 -4.51
CA THR A 66 6.28 -18.00 -4.90
C THR A 66 7.21 -17.58 -6.05
N SER A 67 6.70 -16.86 -7.06
CA SER A 67 7.51 -16.41 -8.19
C SER A 67 8.53 -15.35 -7.77
N GLU A 68 8.16 -14.39 -6.92
CA GLU A 68 9.09 -13.37 -6.42
C GLU A 68 10.21 -13.97 -5.58
N VAL A 69 9.89 -14.89 -4.66
CA VAL A 69 10.93 -15.59 -3.88
C VAL A 69 11.89 -16.35 -4.79
N LYS A 70 11.36 -17.10 -5.77
CA LYS A 70 12.19 -17.83 -6.73
C LYS A 70 13.08 -16.89 -7.55
N THR A 71 12.54 -15.76 -8.00
CA THR A 71 13.26 -14.75 -8.78
C THR A 71 14.37 -14.12 -7.93
N ALA A 72 14.07 -13.69 -6.73
CA ALA A 72 15.05 -13.08 -5.82
C ALA A 72 16.20 -14.04 -5.47
N ILE A 73 15.92 -15.33 -5.21
CA ILE A 73 16.95 -16.35 -4.97
C ILE A 73 17.80 -16.56 -6.24
N LYS A 74 17.16 -16.62 -7.42
CA LYS A 74 17.87 -16.80 -8.69
C LYS A 74 18.79 -15.60 -9.01
N GLU A 75 18.36 -14.39 -8.70
CA GLU A 75 19.17 -13.18 -8.86
C GLU A 75 20.37 -13.17 -7.89
N LEU A 76 20.16 -13.57 -6.64
CA LEU A 76 21.23 -13.73 -5.67
C LEU A 76 22.26 -14.77 -6.12
N TYR A 77 21.80 -15.91 -6.60
CA TYR A 77 22.66 -16.97 -7.15
C TYR A 77 23.47 -16.49 -8.36
N LYS A 78 22.81 -15.78 -9.31
CA LYS A 78 23.52 -15.20 -10.47
C LYS A 78 24.59 -14.20 -10.03
N SER A 79 24.32 -13.36 -9.05
CA SER A 79 25.29 -12.42 -8.50
C SER A 79 26.48 -13.12 -7.86
N TRP A 80 26.25 -14.24 -7.18
CA TRP A 80 27.31 -15.06 -6.61
C TRP A 80 28.19 -15.70 -7.70
N VAL A 81 27.58 -16.29 -8.72
CA VAL A 81 28.30 -16.92 -9.84
C VAL A 81 29.11 -15.89 -10.64
N SER A 82 28.53 -14.70 -10.91
CA SER A 82 29.17 -13.66 -11.73
C SER A 82 30.38 -13.02 -11.05
N LYS A 83 30.44 -12.99 -9.72
CA LYS A 83 31.58 -12.46 -8.94
C LYS A 83 32.69 -13.47 -8.71
N GLY A 84 32.63 -14.62 -9.36
CA GLY A 84 33.58 -15.70 -9.26
C GLY A 84 33.17 -16.72 -8.20
N SER A 85 32.80 -17.91 -8.66
CA SER A 85 32.49 -19.06 -7.78
C SER A 85 33.71 -19.65 -7.07
N GLY A 86 34.78 -18.89 -6.94
CA GLY A 86 35.97 -19.19 -6.17
C GLY A 86 35.85 -18.72 -4.72
N GLU A 87 36.78 -19.08 -3.90
CA GLU A 87 36.93 -19.04 -2.44
C GLU A 87 36.38 -17.83 -1.66
N THR A 88 35.95 -16.75 -2.30
CA THR A 88 35.40 -15.55 -1.66
C THR A 88 33.88 -15.47 -1.86
N GLY A 89 33.12 -15.58 -0.77
CA GLY A 89 31.67 -15.33 -0.77
C GLY A 89 31.32 -13.90 -1.20
N ILE A 90 30.03 -13.67 -1.53
CA ILE A 90 29.51 -12.31 -1.76
C ILE A 90 28.94 -11.75 -0.45
N LEU A 91 29.21 -10.46 -0.20
CA LEU A 91 28.56 -9.74 0.88
C LEU A 91 27.19 -9.27 0.40
N VAL A 92 26.13 -9.63 1.12
CA VAL A 92 24.74 -9.26 0.82
C VAL A 92 24.17 -8.48 2.01
N ASP A 93 23.62 -7.30 1.75
CA ASP A 93 22.78 -6.61 2.73
C ASP A 93 21.40 -7.30 2.77
N MET A 94 21.23 -8.20 3.74
CA MET A 94 20.00 -8.97 3.89
C MET A 94 18.80 -8.08 4.23
N LYS A 95 19.00 -6.94 4.92
CA LYS A 95 17.91 -6.02 5.23
C LYS A 95 17.36 -5.39 3.95
N GLN A 96 18.23 -4.93 3.07
CA GLN A 96 17.85 -4.37 1.76
C GLN A 96 17.20 -5.45 0.91
N TRP A 97 17.81 -6.63 0.82
CA TRP A 97 17.33 -7.74 0.01
C TRP A 97 15.92 -8.21 0.41
N PHE A 98 15.66 -8.40 1.71
CA PHE A 98 14.31 -8.72 2.19
C PHE A 98 13.33 -7.58 2.00
N GLY A 99 13.80 -6.34 2.14
CA GLY A 99 13.02 -5.13 1.87
C GLY A 99 12.53 -5.10 0.42
N ASP A 100 13.43 -5.27 -0.54
CA ASP A 100 13.10 -5.25 -1.97
C ASP A 100 12.17 -6.42 -2.35
N LEU A 101 12.43 -7.63 -1.84
CA LEU A 101 11.56 -8.79 -2.03
C LEU A 101 10.13 -8.52 -1.53
N THR A 102 10.02 -7.98 -0.31
CA THR A 102 8.72 -7.69 0.31
C THR A 102 7.96 -6.60 -0.43
N HIS A 103 8.66 -5.55 -0.86
CA HIS A 103 8.08 -4.48 -1.67
C HIS A 103 7.58 -5.02 -3.02
N ASN A 104 8.38 -5.82 -3.72
CA ASN A 104 7.96 -6.43 -4.99
C ASN A 104 6.71 -7.30 -4.83
N ILE A 105 6.67 -8.14 -3.79
CA ILE A 105 5.48 -8.94 -3.49
C ILE A 105 4.26 -8.04 -3.29
N ALA A 106 4.37 -7.00 -2.46
CA ALA A 106 3.27 -6.08 -2.17
C ALA A 106 2.81 -5.32 -3.42
N LEU A 107 3.75 -4.75 -4.18
CA LEU A 107 3.45 -3.99 -5.40
C LEU A 107 2.83 -4.85 -6.50
N ARG A 108 3.32 -6.08 -6.68
CA ARG A 108 2.74 -7.01 -7.66
C ARG A 108 1.34 -7.48 -7.26
N MET A 109 1.08 -7.68 -5.97
CA MET A 109 -0.26 -8.07 -5.50
C MET A 109 -1.27 -6.92 -5.62
N VAL A 110 -0.81 -5.68 -5.55
CA VAL A 110 -1.68 -4.49 -5.54
C VAL A 110 -1.85 -3.89 -6.93
N GLY A 111 -0.77 -3.74 -7.69
CA GLY A 111 -0.77 -3.06 -8.98
C GLY A 111 0.01 -3.79 -10.07
N GLY A 112 0.23 -5.11 -9.93
CA GLY A 112 0.83 -5.97 -10.95
C GLY A 112 2.29 -5.68 -11.31
N ARG A 113 2.99 -4.79 -10.58
CA ARG A 113 4.32 -4.27 -10.95
C ARG A 113 5.44 -4.78 -10.07
N ARG A 114 6.59 -5.07 -10.68
CA ARG A 114 7.85 -5.35 -10.02
C ARG A 114 8.79 -4.17 -10.17
N CYS A 115 9.15 -3.51 -9.08
CA CYS A 115 9.93 -2.26 -9.13
C CYS A 115 11.40 -2.40 -8.68
N PHE A 116 11.79 -3.51 -8.04
CA PHE A 116 13.14 -3.66 -7.48
C PHE A 116 13.85 -4.89 -8.05
N GLY A 117 15.17 -4.76 -8.22
CA GLY A 117 16.05 -5.81 -8.71
C GLY A 117 16.33 -5.74 -10.23
N PRO A 118 17.21 -6.62 -10.73
CA PRO A 118 17.69 -6.58 -12.13
C PRO A 118 16.62 -6.82 -13.20
N ASN A 119 15.51 -7.47 -12.84
CA ASN A 119 14.40 -7.73 -13.75
C ASN A 119 13.17 -6.88 -13.36
N ALA A 120 13.38 -5.63 -12.94
CA ALA A 120 12.31 -4.70 -12.63
C ALA A 120 11.60 -4.23 -13.89
N ASP A 121 10.28 -4.03 -13.79
CA ASP A 121 9.45 -3.45 -14.86
C ASP A 121 9.58 -1.92 -14.92
N CYS A 122 10.08 -1.32 -13.81
CA CYS A 122 10.25 0.12 -13.65
C CYS A 122 11.69 0.53 -13.96
N GLU A 123 11.86 1.74 -14.51
CA GLU A 123 13.19 2.36 -14.58
C GLU A 123 13.77 2.60 -13.18
N GLU A 124 15.09 2.58 -13.07
CA GLU A 124 15.78 2.74 -11.78
C GLU A 124 15.42 4.04 -11.05
N ALA A 125 15.20 5.11 -11.80
CA ALA A 125 14.78 6.41 -11.26
C ALA A 125 13.36 6.35 -10.68
N GLU A 126 12.44 5.66 -11.36
CA GLU A 126 11.06 5.43 -10.91
C GLU A 126 11.04 4.53 -9.66
N ALA A 127 11.82 3.45 -9.66
CA ALA A 127 11.93 2.55 -8.52
C ALA A 127 12.44 3.27 -7.26
N ARG A 128 13.48 4.10 -7.39
CA ARG A 128 14.00 4.92 -6.28
C ARG A 128 12.96 5.93 -5.79
N ARG A 129 12.22 6.56 -6.71
CA ARG A 129 11.13 7.49 -6.36
C ARG A 129 10.02 6.77 -5.59
N CYS A 130 9.58 5.62 -6.09
CA CYS A 130 8.57 4.78 -5.43
C CYS A 130 9.01 4.40 -4.00
N GLN A 131 10.23 3.90 -3.84
CA GLN A 131 10.78 3.52 -2.53
C GLN A 131 10.82 4.71 -1.56
N LYS A 132 11.29 5.87 -2.04
CA LYS A 132 11.35 7.08 -1.21
C LYS A 132 9.96 7.51 -0.77
N VAL A 133 9.02 7.61 -1.70
CA VAL A 133 7.65 8.08 -1.42
C VAL A 133 6.93 7.13 -0.45
N MET A 134 7.08 5.81 -0.62
CA MET A 134 6.50 4.81 0.30
C MET A 134 7.13 4.88 1.70
N ARG A 135 8.42 5.14 1.80
CA ARG A 135 9.10 5.34 3.08
C ARG A 135 8.65 6.64 3.77
N ASP A 136 8.58 7.73 3.02
CA ASP A 136 8.11 9.03 3.53
C ASP A 136 6.66 8.93 4.00
N PHE A 137 5.81 8.22 3.26
CA PHE A 137 4.43 7.93 3.64
C PHE A 137 4.35 7.17 4.98
N ALA A 138 5.08 6.06 5.10
CA ALA A 138 5.09 5.25 6.32
C ALA A 138 5.61 6.04 7.53
N TYR A 139 6.68 6.83 7.34
CA TYR A 139 7.24 7.69 8.37
C TYR A 139 6.23 8.77 8.81
N LEU A 140 5.66 9.51 7.86
CA LEU A 140 4.75 10.62 8.16
C LEU A 140 3.42 10.17 8.76
N PHE A 141 2.97 8.93 8.51
CA PHE A 141 1.81 8.37 9.21
C PHE A 141 2.08 8.04 10.68
N GLY A 142 3.34 7.82 11.05
CA GLY A 142 3.76 7.50 12.41
C GLY A 142 4.20 8.71 13.24
N VAL A 143 4.33 9.90 12.64
CA VAL A 143 4.77 11.08 13.41
C VAL A 143 3.65 11.71 14.21
N PHE A 144 3.98 12.16 15.41
CA PHE A 144 3.07 12.95 16.22
C PHE A 144 3.08 14.41 15.74
N VAL A 145 1.91 14.92 15.35
CA VAL A 145 1.73 16.31 14.93
C VAL A 145 1.07 17.07 16.06
N LEU A 146 1.69 18.15 16.49
CA LEU A 146 1.21 18.91 17.65
C LEU A 146 -0.22 19.45 17.47
N SER A 147 -0.61 19.80 16.26
CA SER A 147 -1.97 20.24 15.93
C SER A 147 -3.04 19.18 16.13
N ASP A 148 -2.67 17.90 16.12
CA ASP A 148 -3.63 16.81 16.38
C ASP A 148 -4.04 16.75 17.86
N ALA A 149 -3.14 17.20 18.76
CA ALA A 149 -3.42 17.28 20.19
C ALA A 149 -3.95 18.66 20.61
N ILE A 150 -3.51 19.73 19.94
CA ILE A 150 -3.84 21.11 20.28
C ILE A 150 -4.35 21.82 19.02
N PRO A 151 -5.68 21.73 18.70
CA PRO A 151 -6.22 22.19 17.43
C PRO A 151 -5.98 23.67 17.10
N PHE A 152 -5.94 24.54 18.11
CA PHE A 152 -5.69 25.96 17.89
C PHE A 152 -4.22 26.32 17.51
N LEU A 153 -3.31 25.35 17.55
CA LEU A 153 -1.95 25.50 17.02
C LEU A 153 -1.82 25.00 15.57
N GLY A 154 -2.92 24.57 14.95
CA GLY A 154 -2.93 24.00 13.60
C GLY A 154 -2.49 24.95 12.48
N TRP A 155 -2.47 26.29 12.73
CA TRP A 155 -1.94 27.28 11.78
C TRP A 155 -0.41 27.36 11.79
N LEU A 156 0.24 26.79 12.80
CA LEU A 156 1.67 26.79 12.99
C LEU A 156 2.24 25.39 12.69
N ASP A 157 2.70 25.18 11.45
CA ASP A 157 3.43 23.95 11.07
C ASP A 157 4.92 24.07 11.50
N PHE A 158 5.17 24.18 12.81
CA PHE A 158 6.51 24.36 13.37
C PHE A 158 7.51 23.30 12.94
N GLN A 159 7.04 22.09 12.73
CA GLN A 159 7.89 20.95 12.36
C GLN A 159 7.92 20.71 10.86
N GLY A 160 7.12 21.42 10.07
CA GLY A 160 6.99 21.25 8.63
C GLY A 160 6.34 19.93 8.19
N TYR A 161 5.72 19.21 9.12
CA TYR A 161 5.12 17.91 8.83
C TYR A 161 3.90 18.01 7.91
N GLU A 162 3.04 19.02 8.08
CA GLU A 162 1.89 19.22 7.22
C GLU A 162 2.32 19.50 5.77
N LYS A 163 3.31 20.35 5.58
CA LYS A 163 3.91 20.63 4.26
C LYS A 163 4.53 19.37 3.66
N ALA A 164 5.23 18.57 4.46
CA ALA A 164 5.82 17.31 4.03
C ALA A 164 4.73 16.30 3.64
N MET A 165 3.64 16.17 4.42
CA MET A 165 2.51 15.31 4.11
C MET A 165 1.81 15.70 2.80
N LYS A 166 1.55 16.98 2.59
CA LYS A 166 0.95 17.49 1.34
C LYS A 166 1.83 17.18 0.12
N ARG A 167 3.15 17.32 0.24
CA ARG A 167 4.09 16.98 -0.84
C ARG A 167 4.08 15.49 -1.12
N THR A 168 4.22 14.66 -0.08
CA THR A 168 4.22 13.20 -0.21
C THR A 168 2.89 12.68 -0.76
N ALA A 169 1.75 13.25 -0.33
CA ALA A 169 0.44 12.93 -0.86
C ALA A 169 0.34 13.18 -2.37
N LYS A 170 0.86 14.32 -2.85
CA LYS A 170 0.89 14.63 -4.29
C LYS A 170 1.77 13.65 -5.07
N GLU A 171 2.93 13.29 -4.53
CA GLU A 171 3.83 12.32 -5.18
C GLU A 171 3.21 10.91 -5.22
N LEU A 172 2.52 10.51 -4.15
CA LEU A 172 1.75 9.26 -4.10
C LEU A 172 0.59 9.25 -5.11
N ASP A 173 -0.15 10.34 -5.19
CA ASP A 173 -1.29 10.44 -6.10
C ASP A 173 -0.85 10.34 -7.56
N ILE A 174 0.28 10.95 -7.93
CA ILE A 174 0.87 10.79 -9.27
C ILE A 174 1.26 9.34 -9.53
N LEU A 175 1.91 8.69 -8.57
CA LEU A 175 2.40 7.32 -8.73
C LEU A 175 1.23 6.32 -8.86
N VAL A 176 0.33 6.32 -7.88
CA VAL A 176 -0.79 5.36 -7.82
C VAL A 176 -1.85 5.69 -8.87
N GLY A 177 -2.05 6.98 -9.17
CA GLY A 177 -2.91 7.44 -10.24
C GLY A 177 -2.43 6.99 -11.62
N GLY A 178 -1.13 7.02 -11.87
CA GLY A 178 -0.55 6.47 -13.10
C GLY A 178 -0.82 4.97 -13.25
N TRP A 179 -0.66 4.19 -12.16
CA TRP A 179 -0.98 2.75 -12.19
C TRP A 179 -2.47 2.50 -12.44
N LEU A 180 -3.34 3.27 -11.79
CA LEU A 180 -4.80 3.14 -11.99
C LEU A 180 -5.19 3.43 -13.45
N GLU A 181 -4.62 4.46 -14.04
CA GLU A 181 -4.91 4.81 -15.44
C GLU A 181 -4.45 3.73 -16.41
N GLU A 182 -3.28 3.14 -16.19
CA GLU A 182 -2.82 2.00 -16.99
C GLU A 182 -3.75 0.79 -16.90
N HIS A 183 -4.28 0.48 -15.71
CA HIS A 183 -5.27 -0.60 -15.55
C HIS A 183 -6.55 -0.30 -16.30
N LYS A 184 -7.04 0.94 -16.23
CA LYS A 184 -8.22 1.37 -16.99
C LYS A 184 -8.00 1.22 -18.50
N GLN A 185 -6.84 1.66 -19.00
CA GLN A 185 -6.52 1.54 -20.43
C GLN A 185 -6.39 0.10 -20.89
N LYS A 186 -5.75 -0.77 -20.11
CA LYS A 186 -5.67 -2.21 -20.39
C LYS A 186 -7.06 -2.85 -20.52
N ARG A 187 -8.00 -2.47 -19.66
CA ARG A 187 -9.40 -2.93 -19.71
C ARG A 187 -10.12 -2.47 -20.96
N LEU A 188 -9.95 -1.19 -21.37
CA LEU A 188 -10.54 -0.62 -22.58
C LEU A 188 -10.02 -1.28 -23.87
N LEU A 189 -8.76 -1.70 -23.90
CA LEU A 189 -8.15 -2.36 -25.05
C LEU A 189 -8.55 -3.84 -25.22
N GLY A 190 -9.54 -4.32 -24.48
CA GLY A 190 -10.12 -5.65 -24.67
C GLY A 190 -9.31 -6.76 -24.00
N GLY A 191 -8.58 -6.46 -22.96
CA GLY A 191 -8.04 -7.46 -22.05
C GLY A 191 -9.20 -8.22 -21.41
N GLY A 192 -9.70 -9.27 -22.11
CA GLY A 192 -10.71 -10.21 -21.58
C GLY A 192 -10.27 -10.74 -20.24
N VAL A 193 -11.15 -11.47 -19.56
CA VAL A 193 -10.98 -12.07 -18.23
C VAL A 193 -9.51 -12.36 -17.97
N ILE A 194 -8.85 -11.42 -17.26
CA ILE A 194 -7.45 -11.57 -16.90
C ILE A 194 -7.44 -12.69 -15.84
N GLU A 195 -6.89 -13.85 -16.17
CA GLU A 195 -6.77 -14.97 -15.22
C GLU A 195 -6.04 -14.57 -13.93
N GLU A 196 -5.25 -13.50 -14.00
CA GLU A 196 -4.42 -12.97 -12.90
C GLU A 196 -4.79 -11.52 -12.56
N GLN A 197 -5.91 -11.32 -11.86
CA GLN A 197 -6.32 -10.00 -11.37
C GLN A 197 -5.55 -9.61 -10.11
N ASP A 198 -4.91 -8.44 -10.11
CA ASP A 198 -4.40 -7.80 -8.92
C ASP A 198 -5.49 -7.04 -8.13
N PHE A 199 -5.13 -6.40 -7.01
CA PHE A 199 -6.12 -5.69 -6.19
C PHE A 199 -6.72 -4.49 -6.89
N MET A 200 -5.97 -3.79 -7.72
CA MET A 200 -6.44 -2.61 -8.44
C MET A 200 -7.50 -2.99 -9.47
N ASP A 201 -7.30 -4.11 -10.18
CA ASP A 201 -8.28 -4.67 -11.12
C ASP A 201 -9.57 -5.10 -10.42
N VAL A 202 -9.44 -5.78 -9.28
CA VAL A 202 -10.59 -6.21 -8.48
C VAL A 202 -11.38 -5.02 -7.98
N MET A 203 -10.71 -3.99 -7.46
CA MET A 203 -11.36 -2.77 -7.01
C MET A 203 -12.04 -2.01 -8.15
N LEU A 204 -11.42 -1.94 -9.34
CA LEU A 204 -12.07 -1.38 -10.53
C LEU A 204 -13.38 -2.10 -10.84
N SER A 205 -13.38 -3.44 -10.85
CA SER A 205 -14.59 -4.23 -11.13
C SER A 205 -15.69 -3.98 -10.10
N ILE A 206 -15.35 -3.95 -8.82
CA ILE A 206 -16.32 -3.72 -7.74
C ILE A 206 -16.92 -2.32 -7.82
N LEU A 207 -16.08 -1.31 -8.09
CA LEU A 207 -16.49 0.09 -8.07
C LEU A 207 -17.28 0.51 -9.31
N GLU A 208 -17.26 -0.28 -10.39
CA GLU A 208 -18.16 -0.08 -11.55
C GLU A 208 -19.63 -0.29 -11.17
N ASP A 209 -19.91 -1.31 -10.36
CA ASP A 209 -21.28 -1.70 -9.96
C ASP A 209 -21.72 -1.07 -8.63
N ALA A 210 -20.77 -0.83 -7.72
CA ALA A 210 -21.07 -0.35 -6.37
C ALA A 210 -21.10 1.17 -6.30
N LYS A 211 -22.26 1.75 -5.96
CA LYS A 211 -22.38 3.16 -5.59
C LYS A 211 -22.00 3.35 -4.12
N ILE A 212 -20.71 3.45 -3.84
CA ILE A 212 -20.22 3.73 -2.49
C ILE A 212 -20.31 5.25 -2.25
N SER A 213 -21.04 5.65 -1.21
CA SER A 213 -21.22 7.06 -0.87
C SER A 213 -19.99 7.66 -0.21
N GLY A 214 -19.68 8.92 -0.52
CA GLY A 214 -18.68 9.72 0.22
C GLY A 214 -17.45 10.09 -0.59
N PHE A 215 -16.97 9.23 -1.49
CA PHE A 215 -15.79 9.48 -2.33
C PHE A 215 -16.02 8.96 -3.74
N ASP A 216 -15.28 9.49 -4.71
CA ASP A 216 -15.27 8.98 -6.08
C ASP A 216 -14.53 7.63 -6.16
N ALA A 217 -14.85 6.83 -7.19
CA ALA A 217 -14.33 5.49 -7.38
C ALA A 217 -12.80 5.44 -7.47
N ASP A 218 -12.18 6.41 -8.14
CA ASP A 218 -10.73 6.48 -8.29
C ASP A 218 -10.04 6.74 -6.96
N THR A 219 -10.58 7.66 -6.17
CA THR A 219 -10.08 7.95 -4.82
C THR A 219 -10.19 6.73 -3.91
N ILE A 220 -11.32 6.01 -3.96
CA ILE A 220 -11.50 4.77 -3.18
C ILE A 220 -10.48 3.70 -3.60
N ASN A 221 -10.30 3.50 -4.92
CA ASN A 221 -9.34 2.52 -5.42
C ASN A 221 -7.91 2.84 -4.96
N LYS A 222 -7.44 4.08 -5.21
CA LYS A 222 -6.10 4.53 -4.81
C LYS A 222 -5.87 4.40 -3.30
N ALA A 223 -6.82 4.85 -2.48
CA ALA A 223 -6.73 4.78 -1.03
C ALA A 223 -6.68 3.33 -0.52
N THR A 224 -7.47 2.42 -1.10
CA THR A 224 -7.51 1.00 -0.73
C THR A 224 -6.22 0.28 -1.13
N CYS A 225 -5.70 0.56 -2.31
CA CYS A 225 -4.42 0.01 -2.78
C CYS A 225 -3.25 0.43 -1.88
N LEU A 226 -3.18 1.70 -1.48
CA LEU A 226 -2.14 2.18 -0.56
C LEU A 226 -2.20 1.52 0.81
N VAL A 227 -3.38 1.40 1.41
CA VAL A 227 -3.55 0.68 2.69
C VAL A 227 -3.09 -0.77 2.57
N SER A 228 -3.49 -1.45 1.50
CA SER A 228 -3.14 -2.85 1.28
C SER A 228 -1.63 -3.05 1.13
N THR A 229 -0.93 -2.13 0.47
CA THR A 229 0.53 -2.13 0.36
C THR A 229 1.19 -1.98 1.73
N GLN A 230 0.72 -1.04 2.57
CA GLN A 230 1.31 -0.78 3.89
C GLN A 230 1.07 -1.90 4.89
N ILE A 231 -0.13 -2.47 4.94
CA ILE A 231 -0.45 -3.59 5.86
C ILE A 231 0.48 -4.77 5.57
N LYS A 232 0.72 -5.10 4.30
CA LYS A 232 1.60 -6.20 3.91
C LYS A 232 3.05 -5.93 4.26
N LEU A 233 3.54 -4.70 4.09
CA LEU A 233 4.88 -4.30 4.48
C LEU A 233 5.10 -4.46 5.99
N HIS A 234 4.15 -4.04 6.82
CA HIS A 234 4.24 -4.15 8.29
C HIS A 234 4.15 -5.58 8.81
N VAL A 235 3.37 -6.43 8.16
CA VAL A 235 3.21 -7.84 8.56
C VAL A 235 4.44 -8.69 8.19
N LEU A 236 5.12 -8.34 7.09
CA LEU A 236 6.25 -9.12 6.57
C LEU A 236 7.62 -8.60 7.06
N VAL A 237 7.71 -7.35 7.49
CA VAL A 237 8.94 -6.75 8.04
C VAL A 237 8.61 -6.10 9.39
N PRO A 238 8.75 -6.83 10.51
CA PRO A 238 8.62 -6.21 11.82
C PRO A 238 9.72 -5.16 11.97
N THR A 239 9.33 -3.90 11.98
CA THR A 239 10.21 -2.79 12.37
C THR A 239 10.47 -2.87 13.87
N LYS A 240 11.69 -3.20 14.27
CA LYS A 240 12.19 -2.97 15.63
C LYS A 240 12.45 -1.49 15.83
#